data_2c02659d63ee54243a854e55380c87c1
#
_entry.id   2c02659d63ee54243a854e55380c87c1
#
_cell.length_a   1.000
_cell.length_b   1.000
_cell.length_c   1.000
_cell.angle_alpha   90.00
_cell.angle_beta   90.00
_cell.angle_gamma   90.00
#
_symmetry.space_group_name_H-M   'P 1'
#
loop_
_entity.id
_entity.type
_entity.pdbx_description
1 polymer ?
#
loop_
_entity_poly.entity_id
_entity_poly.type
_entity_poly.pdbx_seq_one_letter_code
_entity_poly.pdbx_strand_id
1 'polypeptide(L)'
;MTKPKKIRLPILLKIWLAIMAIVVAVLVLVWGFQVVFLEQYYVGLKRNELASLSNDVAAAINENGVLLSQNKMMELAGNNRLCIEVVMDNDRVLTVEGLAYDCYLHERNQTAEQALVREARESQTASIRMVRDSTTQTEYLISVSYVNTGSEGGGYVLIITQPLAPVYEAAAVTRTQLLWISGILIILATAVAFFVARLFTKPIVKLSKAAQGIARGNLDITVPVTSTDELGELSQNFNYMASELNKINKLERELVANLSHDIRTPLTMIRGYAEMIKDITGDNKAQREEQLD
;
A
#
# COMPACT_ATOMS: atom_id res chain seq x y z
N MET A 1 35.95 22.49 -2.87
CA MET A 1 34.83 21.62 -2.44
C MET A 1 33.59 22.08 -3.20
N THR A 2 33.27 21.39 -4.30
CA THR A 2 32.06 21.63 -5.13
C THR A 2 30.85 21.07 -4.41
N LYS A 3 29.90 21.94 -3.99
CA LYS A 3 28.61 21.51 -3.43
C LYS A 3 27.89 20.61 -4.44
N PRO A 4 27.37 19.45 -4.03
CA PRO A 4 26.62 18.57 -4.92
C PRO A 4 25.42 19.34 -5.49
N LYS A 5 25.30 19.36 -6.81
CA LYS A 5 24.18 19.93 -7.55
C LYS A 5 22.92 19.15 -7.14
N LYS A 6 22.10 19.73 -6.26
CA LYS A 6 20.79 19.14 -5.87
C LYS A 6 19.96 18.96 -7.14
N ILE A 7 19.80 17.73 -7.59
CA ILE A 7 18.90 17.38 -8.70
C ILE A 7 17.48 17.74 -8.25
N ARG A 8 16.95 18.87 -8.77
CA ARG A 8 15.58 19.30 -8.50
C ARG A 8 14.64 18.47 -9.39
N LEU A 9 14.15 17.37 -8.84
CA LEU A 9 13.09 16.57 -9.48
C LEU A 9 11.86 17.47 -9.74
N PRO A 10 11.26 17.41 -10.92
CA PRO A 10 10.04 18.15 -11.22
C PRO A 10 8.89 17.71 -10.28
N ILE A 11 8.01 18.64 -9.95
CA ILE A 11 6.87 18.40 -9.02
C ILE A 11 6.03 17.21 -9.49
N LEU A 12 5.80 17.10 -10.81
CA LEU A 12 5.09 15.98 -11.42
C LEU A 12 5.70 14.63 -11.01
N LEU A 13 7.03 14.49 -11.11
CA LEU A 13 7.71 13.25 -10.77
C LEU A 13 7.64 12.96 -9.26
N LYS A 14 7.67 14.00 -8.42
CA LYS A 14 7.54 13.82 -6.96
C LYS A 14 6.17 13.30 -6.57
N ILE A 15 5.09 13.86 -7.14
CA ILE A 15 3.72 13.43 -6.89
C ILE A 15 3.53 12.00 -7.41
N TRP A 16 3.99 11.71 -8.62
CA TRP A 16 3.93 10.37 -9.20
C TRP A 16 4.66 9.34 -8.32
N LEU A 17 5.90 9.63 -7.89
CA LEU A 17 6.66 8.76 -7.00
C LEU A 17 5.99 8.56 -5.64
N ALA A 18 5.38 9.61 -5.07
CA ALA A 18 4.68 9.49 -3.79
C ALA A 18 3.47 8.55 -3.90
N ILE A 19 2.67 8.68 -4.95
CA ILE A 19 1.52 7.79 -5.19
C ILE A 19 2.00 6.36 -5.43
N MET A 20 3.03 6.17 -6.26
CA MET A 20 3.59 4.83 -6.52
C MET A 20 4.18 4.19 -5.27
N ALA A 21 4.84 4.95 -4.41
CA ALA A 21 5.35 4.45 -3.14
C ALA A 21 4.24 3.93 -2.22
N ILE A 22 3.10 4.64 -2.16
CA ILE A 22 1.93 4.20 -1.39
C ILE A 22 1.36 2.90 -1.97
N VAL A 23 1.20 2.81 -3.30
CA VAL A 23 0.68 1.60 -3.95
C VAL A 23 1.59 0.40 -3.71
N VAL A 24 2.91 0.58 -3.86
CA VAL A 24 3.89 -0.48 -3.58
C VAL A 24 3.86 -0.90 -2.12
N ALA A 25 3.76 0.05 -1.17
CA ALA A 25 3.67 -0.26 0.25
C ALA A 25 2.42 -1.10 0.57
N VAL A 26 1.26 -0.74 -0.01
CA VAL A 26 0.02 -1.51 0.15
C VAL A 26 0.16 -2.91 -0.44
N LEU A 27 0.74 -3.04 -1.64
CA LEU A 27 0.97 -4.34 -2.26
C LEU A 27 1.90 -5.22 -1.41
N VAL A 28 2.99 -4.67 -0.86
CA VAL A 28 3.91 -5.40 0.03
C VAL A 28 3.19 -5.88 1.29
N LEU A 29 2.32 -5.05 1.89
CA LEU A 29 1.51 -5.45 3.04
C LEU A 29 0.52 -6.58 2.68
N VAL A 30 -0.18 -6.46 1.55
CA VAL A 30 -1.11 -7.51 1.08
C VAL A 30 -0.36 -8.81 0.81
N TRP A 31 0.80 -8.75 0.13
CA TRP A 31 1.64 -9.91 -0.12
C TRP A 31 2.15 -10.55 1.18
N GLY A 32 2.66 -9.76 2.12
CA GLY A 32 3.12 -10.25 3.40
C GLY A 32 2.01 -10.93 4.20
N PHE A 33 0.84 -10.31 4.25
CA PHE A 33 -0.32 -10.89 4.93
C PHE A 33 -0.79 -12.18 4.26
N GLN A 34 -0.92 -12.21 2.95
CA GLN A 34 -1.53 -13.31 2.23
C GLN A 34 -0.58 -14.49 2.02
N VAL A 35 0.72 -14.26 1.86
CA VAL A 35 1.69 -15.34 1.63
C VAL A 35 2.22 -15.93 2.93
N VAL A 36 2.46 -15.10 3.96
CA VAL A 36 3.07 -15.56 5.21
C VAL A 36 2.02 -15.89 6.27
N PHE A 37 1.06 -14.98 6.49
CA PHE A 37 0.11 -15.12 7.58
C PHE A 37 -0.98 -16.15 7.26
N LEU A 38 -1.51 -16.14 6.04
CA LEU A 38 -2.65 -16.98 5.68
C LEU A 38 -2.31 -18.47 5.75
N GLU A 39 -1.12 -18.87 5.27
CA GLU A 39 -0.67 -20.25 5.32
C GLU A 39 -0.57 -20.78 6.77
N GLN A 40 0.08 -20.03 7.64
CA GLN A 40 0.19 -20.40 9.06
C GLN A 40 -1.17 -20.42 9.76
N TYR A 41 -2.04 -19.48 9.42
CA TYR A 41 -3.39 -19.41 9.97
C TYR A 41 -4.24 -20.65 9.58
N TYR A 42 -4.20 -21.04 8.30
CA TYR A 42 -4.93 -22.22 7.84
C TYR A 42 -4.41 -23.53 8.44
N VAL A 43 -3.09 -23.67 8.57
CA VAL A 43 -2.50 -24.82 9.27
C VAL A 43 -2.93 -24.85 10.74
N GLY A 44 -2.97 -23.71 11.40
CA GLY A 44 -3.48 -23.58 12.77
C GLY A 44 -4.95 -23.97 12.89
N LEU A 45 -5.81 -23.50 11.98
CA LEU A 45 -7.22 -23.91 11.94
C LEU A 45 -7.37 -25.42 11.76
N LYS A 46 -6.64 -26.02 10.80
CA LYS A 46 -6.67 -27.46 10.55
C LYS A 46 -6.18 -28.28 11.75
N ARG A 47 -5.21 -27.79 12.47
CA ARG A 47 -4.72 -28.40 13.71
C ARG A 47 -5.82 -28.43 14.79
N ASN A 48 -6.53 -27.32 14.98
CA ASN A 48 -7.63 -27.26 15.96
C ASN A 48 -8.83 -28.11 15.52
N GLU A 49 -9.16 -28.13 14.25
CA GLU A 49 -10.20 -28.98 13.67
C GLU A 49 -9.87 -30.46 13.90
N LEU A 50 -8.62 -30.87 13.62
CA LEU A 50 -8.14 -32.22 13.82
C LEU A 50 -8.20 -32.65 15.29
N ALA A 51 -7.86 -31.73 16.22
CA ALA A 51 -7.99 -31.99 17.66
C ALA A 51 -9.44 -32.24 18.08
N SER A 52 -10.39 -31.42 17.57
CA SER A 52 -11.82 -31.62 17.84
C SER A 52 -12.32 -32.95 17.27
N LEU A 53 -11.98 -33.23 16.01
CA LEU A 53 -12.35 -34.51 15.37
C LEU A 53 -11.80 -35.74 16.10
N SER A 54 -10.54 -35.63 16.59
CA SER A 54 -9.94 -36.71 17.39
C SER A 54 -10.72 -36.98 18.67
N ASN A 55 -11.18 -35.93 19.36
CA ASN A 55 -12.00 -36.05 20.56
C ASN A 55 -13.38 -36.61 20.25
N ASP A 56 -14.01 -36.20 19.14
CA ASP A 56 -15.33 -36.68 18.73
C ASP A 56 -15.30 -38.18 18.39
N VAL A 57 -14.24 -38.60 17.69
CA VAL A 57 -14.04 -40.03 17.37
C VAL A 57 -13.77 -40.84 18.64
N ALA A 58 -12.90 -40.34 19.53
CA ALA A 58 -12.63 -41.01 20.79
C ALA A 58 -13.88 -41.15 21.68
N ALA A 59 -14.70 -40.11 21.76
CA ALA A 59 -15.97 -40.15 22.49
C ALA A 59 -16.93 -41.19 21.89
N ALA A 60 -17.10 -41.19 20.56
CA ALA A 60 -17.94 -42.15 19.87
C ALA A 60 -17.51 -43.59 20.12
N ILE A 61 -16.19 -43.87 20.10
CA ILE A 61 -15.66 -45.20 20.38
C ILE A 61 -15.87 -45.60 21.85
N ASN A 62 -15.70 -44.66 22.80
CA ASN A 62 -15.93 -44.92 24.23
C ASN A 62 -17.40 -45.24 24.54
N GLU A 63 -18.34 -44.59 23.85
CA GLU A 63 -19.78 -44.81 24.07
C GLU A 63 -20.27 -46.13 23.44
N ASN A 64 -19.83 -46.43 22.23
CA ASN A 64 -20.45 -47.50 21.42
C ASN A 64 -19.48 -48.65 21.09
N GLY A 65 -18.19 -48.50 21.42
CA GLY A 65 -17.14 -49.43 21.00
C GLY A 65 -16.66 -49.18 19.57
N VAL A 66 -15.49 -49.71 19.23
CA VAL A 66 -14.81 -49.48 17.92
C VAL A 66 -15.68 -49.90 16.73
N LEU A 67 -16.28 -51.12 16.80
CA LEU A 67 -17.03 -51.66 15.69
C LEU A 67 -18.35 -50.94 15.39
N LEU A 68 -19.10 -50.52 16.43
CA LEU A 68 -20.35 -49.78 16.25
C LEU A 68 -20.11 -48.32 15.83
N SER A 69 -18.93 -47.77 16.11
CA SER A 69 -18.54 -46.42 15.73
C SER A 69 -18.00 -46.32 14.30
N GLN A 70 -17.86 -47.46 13.57
CA GLN A 70 -17.28 -47.50 12.22
C GLN A 70 -18.05 -46.60 11.23
N ASN A 71 -19.37 -46.59 11.28
CA ASN A 71 -20.19 -45.74 10.41
C ASN A 71 -19.93 -44.23 10.66
N LYS A 72 -19.79 -43.87 11.94
CA LYS A 72 -19.45 -42.46 12.31
C LYS A 72 -18.06 -42.09 11.88
N MET A 73 -17.09 -42.97 12.05
CA MET A 73 -15.71 -42.77 11.56
C MET A 73 -15.68 -42.62 10.03
N MET A 74 -16.46 -43.48 9.30
CA MET A 74 -16.54 -43.41 7.85
C MET A 74 -17.17 -42.07 7.36
N GLU A 75 -18.21 -41.59 8.02
CA GLU A 75 -18.82 -40.29 7.76
C GLU A 75 -17.80 -39.13 7.99
N LEU A 76 -17.11 -39.13 9.12
CA LEU A 76 -16.13 -38.12 9.47
C LEU A 76 -14.91 -38.15 8.52
N ALA A 77 -14.41 -39.33 8.22
CA ALA A 77 -13.30 -39.53 7.29
C ALA A 77 -13.67 -39.06 5.86
N GLY A 78 -14.87 -39.38 5.38
CA GLY A 78 -15.34 -38.96 4.05
C GLY A 78 -15.52 -37.43 3.95
N ASN A 79 -16.20 -36.82 4.93
CA ASN A 79 -16.52 -35.40 4.93
C ASN A 79 -15.24 -34.49 5.06
N ASN A 80 -14.25 -34.96 5.81
CA ASN A 80 -13.08 -34.19 6.14
C ASN A 80 -11.80 -34.65 5.42
N ARG A 81 -11.92 -35.67 4.54
CA ARG A 81 -10.78 -36.25 3.80
C ARG A 81 -9.66 -36.71 4.76
N LEU A 82 -10.04 -37.52 5.75
CA LEU A 82 -9.16 -38.05 6.77
C LEU A 82 -8.93 -39.54 6.56
N CYS A 83 -7.79 -40.01 7.05
CA CYS A 83 -7.61 -41.41 7.38
C CYS A 83 -7.67 -41.57 8.89
N ILE A 84 -8.49 -42.48 9.37
CA ILE A 84 -8.66 -42.84 10.79
C ILE A 84 -8.18 -44.27 10.99
N GLU A 85 -7.18 -44.44 11.86
CA GLU A 85 -6.62 -45.72 12.21
C GLU A 85 -6.79 -45.96 13.71
N VAL A 86 -7.34 -47.09 14.06
CA VAL A 86 -7.53 -47.49 15.45
C VAL A 86 -6.66 -48.74 15.70
N VAL A 87 -5.59 -48.58 16.47
CA VAL A 87 -4.69 -49.67 16.81
C VAL A 87 -5.03 -50.20 18.21
N MET A 88 -5.52 -51.42 18.29
CA MET A 88 -5.88 -52.09 19.55
C MET A 88 -4.62 -52.60 20.26
N ASP A 89 -4.73 -52.94 21.54
CA ASP A 89 -3.62 -53.49 22.33
C ASP A 89 -3.07 -54.84 21.82
N ASN A 90 -3.91 -55.60 21.05
CA ASN A 90 -3.49 -56.82 20.35
C ASN A 90 -2.89 -56.57 18.96
N ASP A 91 -2.49 -55.34 18.65
CA ASP A 91 -1.98 -54.86 17.34
C ASP A 91 -2.91 -55.07 16.16
N ARG A 92 -4.22 -55.31 16.41
CA ARG A 92 -5.23 -55.26 15.34
C ARG A 92 -5.49 -53.81 14.96
N VAL A 93 -5.42 -53.52 13.67
CA VAL A 93 -5.68 -52.20 13.11
C VAL A 93 -7.04 -52.22 12.40
N LEU A 94 -7.88 -51.22 12.75
CA LEU A 94 -9.05 -50.87 11.98
C LEU A 94 -8.73 -49.58 11.24
N THR A 95 -8.69 -49.64 9.92
CA THR A 95 -8.44 -48.50 9.07
C THR A 95 -9.73 -48.07 8.41
N VAL A 96 -10.04 -46.77 8.49
CA VAL A 96 -11.18 -46.14 7.83
C VAL A 96 -10.67 -45.01 6.95
N GLU A 97 -10.81 -45.20 5.65
CA GLU A 97 -10.32 -44.23 4.65
C GLU A 97 -11.44 -43.32 4.18
N GLY A 98 -11.17 -42.02 4.15
CA GLY A 98 -12.01 -41.06 3.43
C GLY A 98 -11.79 -41.20 1.92
N LEU A 99 -12.87 -41.08 1.13
CA LEU A 99 -12.82 -41.14 -0.33
C LEU A 99 -11.66 -40.33 -0.91
N ALA A 100 -10.72 -41.03 -1.56
CA ALA A 100 -9.61 -40.49 -2.39
C ALA A 100 -8.23 -40.23 -1.72
N TYR A 101 -7.94 -40.71 -0.52
CA TYR A 101 -6.59 -40.62 0.04
C TYR A 101 -6.14 -41.88 0.73
N ASP A 102 -4.98 -42.43 0.31
CA ASP A 102 -4.32 -43.54 0.95
C ASP A 102 -3.88 -43.15 2.38
N CYS A 103 -4.04 -44.08 3.30
CA CYS A 103 -3.56 -43.91 4.68
C CYS A 103 -2.03 -43.91 4.72
N TYR A 104 -1.43 -42.74 4.77
CA TYR A 104 0.02 -42.53 4.66
C TYR A 104 0.85 -43.40 5.60
N LEU A 105 0.43 -43.53 6.86
CA LEU A 105 1.21 -44.28 7.87
C LEU A 105 1.12 -45.78 7.60
N HIS A 106 -0.09 -46.32 7.47
CA HIS A 106 -0.32 -47.73 7.31
C HIS A 106 0.26 -48.31 6.01
N GLU A 107 0.08 -47.62 4.92
CA GLU A 107 0.51 -48.10 3.62
C GLU A 107 1.96 -47.79 3.29
N ARG A 108 2.45 -46.61 3.70
CA ARG A 108 3.74 -46.12 3.24
C ARG A 108 4.82 -46.00 4.30
N ASN A 109 4.46 -45.97 5.61
CA ASN A 109 5.43 -45.77 6.67
C ASN A 109 5.10 -46.52 7.96
N GLN A 110 4.97 -47.84 7.88
CA GLN A 110 4.68 -48.71 9.02
C GLN A 110 5.69 -48.54 10.19
N THR A 111 6.94 -48.23 9.89
CA THR A 111 7.94 -48.00 10.91
C THR A 111 7.63 -46.73 11.75
N ALA A 112 7.16 -45.69 11.10
CA ALA A 112 6.74 -44.47 11.80
C ALA A 112 5.43 -44.68 12.56
N GLU A 113 4.48 -45.47 12.01
CA GLU A 113 3.24 -45.86 12.68
C GLU A 113 3.56 -46.56 14.00
N GLN A 114 4.38 -47.64 13.97
CA GLN A 114 4.78 -48.39 15.16
C GLN A 114 5.49 -47.51 16.22
N ALA A 115 6.33 -46.57 15.78
CA ALA A 115 6.99 -45.62 16.69
C ALA A 115 5.98 -44.69 17.37
N LEU A 116 5.01 -44.17 16.63
CA LEU A 116 3.95 -43.31 17.16
C LEU A 116 3.02 -44.06 18.11
N VAL A 117 2.65 -45.29 17.77
CA VAL A 117 1.83 -46.16 18.62
C VAL A 117 2.54 -46.45 19.96
N ARG A 118 3.82 -46.77 19.90
CA ARG A 118 4.63 -47.01 21.13
C ARG A 118 4.69 -45.75 21.99
N GLU A 119 5.02 -44.61 21.39
CA GLU A 119 5.09 -43.34 22.11
C GLU A 119 3.75 -42.97 22.76
N ALA A 120 2.62 -43.16 22.04
CA ALA A 120 1.31 -42.85 22.57
C ALA A 120 0.92 -43.76 23.75
N ARG A 121 1.28 -45.04 23.68
CA ARG A 121 1.08 -45.98 24.82
C ARG A 121 1.90 -45.62 26.03
N GLU A 122 3.16 -45.17 25.83
CA GLU A 122 4.06 -44.80 26.92
C GLU A 122 3.67 -43.47 27.55
N SER A 123 3.39 -42.44 26.73
CA SER A 123 3.11 -41.09 27.20
C SER A 123 1.66 -40.86 27.66
N GLN A 124 0.72 -41.63 27.13
CA GLN A 124 -0.74 -41.50 27.35
C GLN A 124 -1.28 -40.11 27.09
N THR A 125 -0.53 -39.31 26.31
CA THR A 125 -0.91 -37.92 25.95
C THR A 125 -1.24 -37.81 24.48
N ALA A 126 -2.26 -37.00 24.17
CA ALA A 126 -2.57 -36.68 22.80
C ALA A 126 -1.50 -35.73 22.21
N SER A 127 -1.05 -36.03 21.01
CA SER A 127 -0.08 -35.19 20.29
C SER A 127 -0.52 -34.96 18.85
N ILE A 128 -0.31 -33.74 18.35
CA ILE A 128 -0.53 -33.40 16.94
C ILE A 128 0.79 -32.96 16.35
N ARG A 129 1.22 -33.64 15.31
CA ARG A 129 2.50 -33.40 14.63
C ARG A 129 2.30 -33.19 13.15
N MET A 130 3.20 -32.42 12.57
CA MET A 130 3.33 -32.29 11.12
C MET A 130 4.42 -33.24 10.66
N VAL A 131 4.11 -34.07 9.68
CA VAL A 131 5.04 -35.03 9.09
C VAL A 131 5.04 -34.81 7.58
N ARG A 132 6.23 -34.83 7.00
CA ARG A 132 6.41 -34.72 5.54
C ARG A 132 6.77 -36.07 4.96
N ASP A 133 6.01 -36.48 3.96
CA ASP A 133 6.35 -37.67 3.17
C ASP A 133 7.58 -37.38 2.30
N SER A 134 8.62 -38.19 2.49
CA SER A 134 9.87 -38.06 1.74
C SER A 134 9.72 -38.34 0.24
N THR A 135 8.71 -39.14 -0.15
CA THR A 135 8.48 -39.57 -1.53
C THR A 135 7.63 -38.58 -2.29
N THR A 136 6.47 -38.21 -1.75
CA THR A 136 5.51 -37.31 -2.41
C THR A 136 5.71 -35.85 -2.06
N GLN A 137 6.57 -35.55 -1.07
CA GLN A 137 6.78 -34.21 -0.50
C GLN A 137 5.50 -33.59 0.10
N THR A 138 4.45 -34.38 0.24
CA THR A 138 3.18 -33.96 0.85
C THR A 138 3.33 -33.87 2.36
N GLU A 139 2.79 -32.82 2.95
CA GLU A 139 2.73 -32.66 4.40
C GLU A 139 1.41 -33.13 4.95
N TYR A 140 1.48 -33.83 6.05
CA TYR A 140 0.35 -34.40 6.78
C TYR A 140 0.31 -33.87 8.21
N LEU A 141 -0.88 -33.55 8.68
CA LEU A 141 -1.14 -33.42 10.12
C LEU A 141 -1.56 -34.79 10.65
N ILE A 142 -0.87 -35.24 11.69
CA ILE A 142 -1.13 -36.52 12.34
C ILE A 142 -1.49 -36.22 13.80
N SER A 143 -2.70 -36.60 14.18
CA SER A 143 -3.15 -36.64 15.57
C SER A 143 -3.01 -38.06 16.09
N VAL A 144 -2.31 -38.20 17.20
CA VAL A 144 -2.15 -39.50 17.89
C VAL A 144 -2.62 -39.34 19.31
N SER A 145 -3.53 -40.20 19.75
CA SER A 145 -4.06 -40.19 21.11
C SER A 145 -4.25 -41.62 21.63
N TYR A 146 -3.86 -41.86 22.88
CA TYR A 146 -4.19 -43.10 23.58
C TYR A 146 -5.51 -42.91 24.31
N VAL A 147 -6.44 -43.82 24.10
CA VAL A 147 -7.76 -43.81 24.74
C VAL A 147 -7.94 -45.08 25.57
N ASN A 148 -8.09 -44.90 26.86
CA ASN A 148 -8.35 -45.98 27.79
C ASN A 148 -9.86 -46.25 27.91
N THR A 149 -10.32 -47.43 27.57
CA THR A 149 -11.74 -47.79 27.60
C THR A 149 -12.26 -48.16 28.98
N GLY A 150 -11.39 -48.23 30.00
CA GLY A 150 -11.83 -48.58 31.37
C GLY A 150 -12.39 -50.00 31.56
N SER A 151 -12.41 -50.80 30.51
CA SER A 151 -12.89 -52.17 30.53
C SER A 151 -11.72 -53.15 30.50
N GLU A 152 -11.96 -54.46 30.90
CA GLU A 152 -10.94 -55.51 30.91
C GLU A 152 -10.27 -55.78 29.53
N GLY A 153 -10.64 -55.03 28.49
CA GLY A 153 -10.14 -55.17 27.11
C GLY A 153 -8.99 -54.29 26.73
N GLY A 154 -8.42 -53.51 27.64
CA GLY A 154 -7.29 -52.61 27.33
C GLY A 154 -7.70 -51.29 26.63
N GLY A 155 -6.69 -50.51 26.22
CA GLY A 155 -6.87 -49.27 25.48
C GLY A 155 -6.66 -49.43 23.97
N TYR A 156 -6.81 -48.33 23.26
CA TYR A 156 -6.48 -48.25 21.84
C TYR A 156 -5.74 -46.95 21.53
N VAL A 157 -4.92 -46.98 20.49
CA VAL A 157 -4.29 -45.78 19.94
C VAL A 157 -5.09 -45.34 18.73
N LEU A 158 -5.64 -44.14 18.80
CA LEU A 158 -6.33 -43.47 17.70
C LEU A 158 -5.34 -42.61 16.94
N ILE A 159 -5.17 -42.87 15.67
CA ILE A 159 -4.35 -42.10 14.75
C ILE A 159 -5.25 -41.49 13.70
N ILE A 160 -5.24 -40.19 13.54
CA ILE A 160 -5.97 -39.50 12.48
C ILE A 160 -4.97 -38.71 11.64
N THR A 161 -4.95 -39.03 10.34
CA THR A 161 -4.05 -38.38 9.38
C THR A 161 -4.85 -37.53 8.42
N GLN A 162 -4.44 -36.25 8.28
CA GLN A 162 -5.04 -35.29 7.38
C GLN A 162 -3.99 -34.72 6.43
N PRO A 163 -4.15 -34.82 5.09
CA PRO A 163 -3.23 -34.21 4.14
C PRO A 163 -3.41 -32.70 4.12
N LEU A 164 -2.28 -31.95 4.06
CA LEU A 164 -2.26 -30.50 3.90
C LEU A 164 -2.15 -30.05 2.42
N ALA A 165 -2.01 -31.00 1.49
CA ALA A 165 -1.91 -30.68 0.07
C ALA A 165 -3.02 -29.72 -0.42
N PRO A 166 -4.30 -29.87 -0.06
CA PRO A 166 -5.34 -28.94 -0.48
C PRO A 166 -5.15 -27.52 0.00
N VAL A 167 -4.50 -27.33 1.16
CA VAL A 167 -4.18 -26.01 1.70
C VAL A 167 -3.09 -25.35 0.86
N TYR A 168 -2.04 -26.08 0.53
CA TYR A 168 -0.92 -25.58 -0.29
C TYR A 168 -1.33 -25.33 -1.74
N GLU A 169 -2.19 -26.17 -2.32
CA GLU A 169 -2.75 -25.96 -3.64
C GLU A 169 -3.57 -24.66 -3.71
N ALA A 170 -4.46 -24.44 -2.73
CA ALA A 170 -5.22 -23.21 -2.63
C ALA A 170 -4.31 -21.96 -2.45
N ALA A 171 -3.25 -22.09 -1.63
CA ALA A 171 -2.27 -21.05 -1.46
C ALA A 171 -1.50 -20.73 -2.77
N ALA A 172 -1.14 -21.77 -3.55
CA ALA A 172 -0.45 -21.60 -4.82
C ALA A 172 -1.33 -20.89 -5.87
N VAL A 173 -2.62 -21.24 -5.95
CA VAL A 173 -3.59 -20.56 -6.81
C VAL A 173 -3.72 -19.09 -6.40
N THR A 174 -3.84 -18.82 -5.11
CA THR A 174 -3.94 -17.47 -4.59
C THR A 174 -2.68 -16.63 -4.89
N ARG A 175 -1.48 -17.21 -4.76
CA ARG A 175 -0.22 -16.54 -5.14
C ARG A 175 -0.21 -16.15 -6.61
N THR A 176 -0.66 -17.04 -7.48
CA THR A 176 -0.73 -16.77 -8.93
C THR A 176 -1.74 -15.67 -9.24
N GLN A 177 -2.91 -15.68 -8.60
CA GLN A 177 -3.92 -14.61 -8.73
C GLN A 177 -3.37 -13.27 -8.26
N LEU A 178 -2.65 -13.23 -7.12
CA LEU A 178 -2.03 -12.01 -6.61
C LEU A 178 -1.01 -11.41 -7.56
N LEU A 179 -0.22 -12.23 -8.26
CA LEU A 179 0.72 -11.74 -9.28
C LEU A 179 0.01 -10.98 -10.39
N TRP A 180 -1.06 -11.55 -10.94
CA TRP A 180 -1.84 -10.91 -12.00
C TRP A 180 -2.54 -9.64 -11.51
N ILE A 181 -3.19 -9.70 -10.35
CA ILE A 181 -3.86 -8.55 -9.74
C ILE A 181 -2.85 -7.43 -9.45
N SER A 182 -1.69 -7.75 -8.89
CA SER A 182 -0.62 -6.76 -8.63
C SER A 182 -0.12 -6.11 -9.92
N GLY A 183 0.07 -6.89 -10.99
CA GLY A 183 0.47 -6.37 -12.30
C GLY A 183 -0.55 -5.37 -12.86
N ILE A 184 -1.83 -5.73 -12.84
CA ILE A 184 -2.93 -4.86 -13.30
C ILE A 184 -3.01 -3.59 -12.45
N LEU A 185 -2.92 -3.72 -11.11
CA LEU A 185 -2.97 -2.57 -10.20
C LEU A 185 -1.81 -1.60 -10.40
N ILE A 186 -0.59 -2.09 -10.64
CA ILE A 186 0.57 -1.24 -10.92
C ILE A 186 0.37 -0.45 -12.21
N ILE A 187 -0.12 -1.09 -13.27
CA ILE A 187 -0.39 -0.43 -14.56
C ILE A 187 -1.48 0.66 -14.36
N LEU A 188 -2.58 0.30 -13.73
CA LEU A 188 -3.69 1.22 -13.46
C LEU A 188 -3.24 2.40 -12.58
N ALA A 189 -2.53 2.09 -11.48
CA ALA A 189 -2.00 3.11 -10.57
C ALA A 189 -1.02 4.05 -11.27
N THR A 190 -0.16 3.52 -12.15
CA THR A 190 0.76 4.34 -12.96
C THR A 190 0.00 5.31 -13.85
N ALA A 191 -1.04 4.83 -14.55
CA ALA A 191 -1.87 5.66 -15.42
C ALA A 191 -2.62 6.75 -14.61
N VAL A 192 -3.25 6.38 -13.51
CA VAL A 192 -3.97 7.32 -12.63
C VAL A 192 -3.01 8.34 -12.02
N ALA A 193 -1.86 7.90 -11.48
CA ALA A 193 -0.86 8.78 -10.89
C ALA A 193 -0.31 9.79 -11.92
N PHE A 194 -0.07 9.35 -13.15
CA PHE A 194 0.36 10.24 -14.23
C PHE A 194 -0.72 11.27 -14.58
N PHE A 195 -1.99 10.86 -14.69
CA PHE A 195 -3.10 11.74 -14.99
C PHE A 195 -3.31 12.78 -13.88
N VAL A 196 -3.36 12.34 -12.62
CA VAL A 196 -3.51 13.21 -11.45
C VAL A 196 -2.33 14.20 -11.35
N ALA A 197 -1.10 13.70 -11.45
CA ALA A 197 0.08 14.57 -11.40
C ALA A 197 0.04 15.64 -12.52
N ARG A 198 -0.43 15.29 -13.72
CA ARG A 198 -0.56 16.23 -14.81
C ARG A 198 -1.67 17.24 -14.59
N LEU A 199 -2.79 16.83 -14.02
CA LEU A 199 -3.95 17.68 -13.74
C LEU A 199 -3.59 18.80 -12.76
N PHE A 200 -2.89 18.49 -11.67
CA PHE A 200 -2.50 19.45 -10.65
C PHE A 200 -1.21 20.22 -10.99
N THR A 201 -0.22 19.55 -11.55
CA THR A 201 1.10 20.18 -11.76
C THR A 201 1.08 21.22 -12.87
N LYS A 202 0.34 20.99 -13.97
CA LYS A 202 0.31 21.93 -15.11
C LYS A 202 -0.17 23.33 -14.73
N PRO A 203 -1.32 23.51 -14.04
CA PRO A 203 -1.77 24.84 -13.61
C PRO A 203 -0.77 25.51 -12.67
N ILE A 204 -0.24 24.80 -11.69
CA ILE A 204 0.72 25.35 -10.71
C ILE A 204 1.99 25.86 -11.41
N VAL A 205 2.52 25.11 -12.36
CA VAL A 205 3.71 25.52 -13.13
C VAL A 205 3.40 26.75 -14.00
N LYS A 206 2.19 26.84 -14.57
CA LYS A 206 1.77 28.04 -15.33
C LYS A 206 1.70 29.26 -14.44
N LEU A 207 1.07 29.16 -13.26
CA LEU A 207 1.01 30.24 -12.28
C LEU A 207 2.39 30.66 -11.83
N SER A 208 3.29 29.72 -11.53
CA SER A 208 4.67 30.01 -11.14
C SER A 208 5.44 30.76 -12.24
N LYS A 209 5.27 30.38 -13.51
CA LYS A 209 5.90 31.09 -14.64
C LYS A 209 5.31 32.48 -14.83
N ALA A 210 4.00 32.66 -14.69
CA ALA A 210 3.34 33.93 -14.78
C ALA A 210 3.80 34.87 -13.66
N ALA A 211 3.92 34.37 -12.41
CA ALA A 211 4.46 35.13 -11.30
C ALA A 211 5.91 35.59 -11.53
N GLN A 212 6.75 34.73 -12.12
CA GLN A 212 8.10 35.11 -12.53
C GLN A 212 8.11 36.19 -13.63
N GLY A 213 7.13 36.16 -14.55
CA GLY A 213 6.94 37.17 -15.58
C GLY A 213 6.63 38.53 -14.97
N ILE A 214 5.66 38.58 -14.05
CA ILE A 214 5.29 39.81 -13.31
C ILE A 214 6.50 40.37 -12.54
N ALA A 215 7.25 39.51 -11.84
CA ALA A 215 8.45 39.93 -11.11
C ALA A 215 9.55 40.52 -12.02
N ARG A 216 9.52 40.22 -13.31
CA ARG A 216 10.42 40.80 -14.33
C ARG A 216 9.85 42.04 -15.03
N GLY A 217 8.71 42.54 -14.55
CA GLY A 217 8.07 43.76 -15.09
C GLY A 217 7.06 43.52 -16.23
N ASN A 218 6.81 42.25 -16.63
CA ASN A 218 5.77 41.98 -17.60
C ASN A 218 4.42 41.84 -16.87
N LEU A 219 3.64 42.92 -16.83
CA LEU A 219 2.36 43.01 -16.12
C LEU A 219 1.15 42.62 -16.99
N ASP A 220 1.33 42.41 -18.29
CA ASP A 220 0.23 42.02 -19.23
C ASP A 220 0.01 40.51 -19.31
N ILE A 221 0.54 39.73 -18.36
CA ILE A 221 0.42 38.29 -18.33
C ILE A 221 -0.93 37.90 -17.73
N THR A 222 -1.67 37.02 -18.42
CA THR A 222 -2.88 36.38 -17.92
C THR A 222 -2.71 34.86 -17.88
N VAL A 223 -3.24 34.20 -16.84
CA VAL A 223 -3.28 32.76 -16.72
C VAL A 223 -4.68 32.27 -17.08
N PRO A 224 -4.80 31.28 -17.99
CA PRO A 224 -6.13 30.76 -18.34
C PRO A 224 -6.76 30.03 -17.14
N VAL A 225 -8.00 30.37 -16.84
CA VAL A 225 -8.82 29.68 -15.83
C VAL A 225 -9.39 28.42 -16.49
N THR A 226 -8.81 27.28 -16.17
CA THR A 226 -9.15 25.99 -16.81
C THR A 226 -9.91 25.03 -15.90
N SER A 227 -10.13 25.40 -14.65
CA SER A 227 -10.83 24.60 -13.63
C SER A 227 -11.83 25.46 -12.88
N THR A 228 -12.82 24.82 -12.27
CA THR A 228 -13.82 25.46 -11.38
C THR A 228 -13.57 25.18 -9.90
N ASP A 229 -12.43 24.55 -9.59
CA ASP A 229 -11.97 24.22 -8.23
C ASP A 229 -11.08 25.35 -7.66
N GLU A 230 -10.43 25.06 -6.55
CA GLU A 230 -9.51 25.98 -5.84
C GLU A 230 -8.36 26.46 -6.74
N LEU A 231 -7.95 25.65 -7.74
CA LEU A 231 -6.93 26.06 -8.71
C LEU A 231 -7.48 27.06 -9.72
N GLY A 232 -8.76 26.94 -10.07
CA GLY A 232 -9.46 27.92 -10.89
C GLY A 232 -9.61 29.26 -10.18
N GLU A 233 -10.02 29.23 -8.91
CA GLU A 233 -10.10 30.42 -8.05
C GLU A 233 -8.74 31.07 -7.88
N LEU A 234 -7.68 30.30 -7.61
CA LEU A 234 -6.32 30.82 -7.53
C LEU A 234 -5.87 31.51 -8.82
N SER A 235 -6.26 30.96 -9.98
CA SER A 235 -5.95 31.56 -11.29
C SER A 235 -6.70 32.89 -11.49
N GLN A 236 -7.94 33.00 -11.05
CA GLN A 236 -8.72 34.24 -11.09
C GLN A 236 -8.12 35.30 -10.17
N ASN A 237 -7.83 34.94 -8.94
CA ASN A 237 -7.21 35.85 -7.95
C ASN A 237 -5.84 36.34 -8.42
N PHE A 238 -5.05 35.47 -9.06
CA PHE A 238 -3.78 35.84 -9.68
C PHE A 238 -3.96 36.86 -10.79
N ASN A 239 -4.91 36.66 -11.71
CA ASN A 239 -5.22 37.57 -12.81
C ASN A 239 -5.71 38.93 -12.29
N TYR A 240 -6.53 38.93 -11.25
CA TYR A 240 -6.98 40.17 -10.59
C TYR A 240 -5.81 40.95 -10.02
N MET A 241 -4.93 40.29 -9.25
CA MET A 241 -3.70 40.91 -8.72
C MET A 241 -2.81 41.48 -9.84
N ALA A 242 -2.60 40.74 -10.93
CA ALA A 242 -1.82 41.19 -12.07
C ALA A 242 -2.42 42.46 -12.71
N SER A 243 -3.75 42.50 -12.86
CA SER A 243 -4.47 43.67 -13.37
C SER A 243 -4.31 44.92 -12.49
N GLU A 244 -4.44 44.75 -11.16
CA GLU A 244 -4.25 45.86 -10.23
C GLU A 244 -2.80 46.40 -10.24
N LEU A 245 -1.81 45.50 -10.28
CA LEU A 245 -0.40 45.93 -10.43
C LEU A 245 -0.16 46.68 -11.73
N ASN A 246 -0.78 46.27 -12.83
CA ASN A 246 -0.67 46.99 -14.12
C ASN A 246 -1.29 48.39 -14.07
N LYS A 247 -2.45 48.54 -13.40
CA LYS A 247 -3.08 49.85 -13.17
C LYS A 247 -2.18 50.76 -12.36
N ILE A 248 -1.65 50.27 -11.24
CA ILE A 248 -0.73 51.06 -10.40
C ILE A 248 0.51 51.50 -11.20
N ASN A 249 1.12 50.62 -11.97
CA ASN A 249 2.29 50.97 -12.80
C ASN A 249 1.97 52.02 -13.88
N LYS A 250 0.74 51.96 -14.48
CA LYS A 250 0.30 53.01 -15.42
C LYS A 250 0.13 54.36 -14.73
N LEU A 251 -0.56 54.39 -13.58
CA LEU A 251 -0.73 55.60 -12.78
C LEU A 251 0.61 56.21 -12.34
N GLU A 252 1.57 55.38 -11.93
CA GLU A 252 2.93 55.84 -11.56
C GLU A 252 3.63 56.52 -12.77
N ARG A 253 3.54 55.89 -13.96
CA ARG A 253 4.15 56.49 -15.17
C ARG A 253 3.48 57.79 -15.57
N GLU A 254 2.16 57.89 -15.49
CA GLU A 254 1.42 59.12 -15.73
C GLU A 254 1.78 60.23 -14.73
N LEU A 255 1.87 59.87 -13.46
CA LEU A 255 2.29 60.79 -12.41
C LEU A 255 3.71 61.36 -12.68
N VAL A 256 4.67 60.49 -13.00
CA VAL A 256 6.06 60.89 -13.30
C VAL A 256 6.10 61.77 -14.57
N ALA A 257 5.31 61.44 -15.59
CA ALA A 257 5.23 62.24 -16.81
C ALA A 257 4.64 63.63 -16.56
N ASN A 258 3.54 63.73 -15.79
CA ASN A 258 2.90 65.01 -15.43
C ASN A 258 3.82 65.86 -14.54
N LEU A 259 4.41 65.27 -13.50
CA LEU A 259 5.42 65.96 -12.65
C LEU A 259 6.60 66.51 -13.48
N SER A 260 7.09 65.73 -14.45
CA SER A 260 8.21 66.15 -15.30
C SER A 260 7.80 67.36 -16.18
N HIS A 261 6.57 67.37 -16.67
CA HIS A 261 6.03 68.50 -17.43
C HIS A 261 5.88 69.74 -16.55
N ASP A 262 5.28 69.59 -15.36
CA ASP A 262 4.98 70.70 -14.44
C ASP A 262 6.23 71.35 -13.82
N ILE A 263 7.31 70.58 -13.67
CA ILE A 263 8.61 71.06 -13.23
C ILE A 263 9.37 71.74 -14.40
N ARG A 264 9.24 71.22 -15.63
CA ARG A 264 10.00 71.78 -16.76
C ARG A 264 9.63 73.23 -17.08
N THR A 265 8.30 73.55 -16.95
CA THR A 265 7.81 74.91 -17.23
C THR A 265 8.45 75.99 -16.35
N PRO A 266 8.43 75.89 -14.98
CA PRO A 266 9.07 76.91 -14.15
C PRO A 266 10.63 76.93 -14.31
N LEU A 267 11.22 75.71 -14.50
CA LEU A 267 12.68 75.66 -14.76
C LEU A 267 13.08 76.41 -16.06
N THR A 268 12.23 76.25 -17.11
CA THR A 268 12.49 77.00 -18.38
C THR A 268 12.32 78.46 -18.21
N MET A 269 11.37 78.95 -17.40
CA MET A 269 11.24 80.37 -17.06
C MET A 269 12.41 80.88 -16.26
N ILE A 270 12.81 80.14 -15.20
CA ILE A 270 14.03 80.53 -14.38
C ILE A 270 15.26 80.62 -15.28
N ARG A 271 15.45 79.65 -16.16
CA ARG A 271 16.57 79.66 -17.11
C ARG A 271 16.50 80.84 -18.06
N GLY A 272 15.32 81.15 -18.58
CA GLY A 272 15.15 82.33 -19.46
C GLY A 272 15.44 83.66 -18.77
N TYR A 273 14.96 83.79 -17.53
CA TYR A 273 15.32 85.00 -16.75
C TYR A 273 16.81 85.03 -16.42
N ALA A 274 17.46 83.96 -16.08
CA ALA A 274 18.88 83.89 -15.84
C ALA A 274 19.72 84.26 -17.09
N GLU A 275 19.32 83.80 -18.28
CA GLU A 275 19.93 84.10 -19.55
C GLU A 275 19.74 85.61 -19.90
N MET A 276 18.52 86.12 -19.64
CA MET A 276 18.24 87.54 -19.87
C MET A 276 19.08 88.47 -18.95
N ILE A 277 19.22 88.12 -17.67
CA ILE A 277 20.07 88.83 -16.73
C ILE A 277 21.54 88.79 -17.16
N LYS A 278 22.00 87.69 -17.68
CA LYS A 278 23.40 87.54 -18.14
C LYS A 278 23.69 88.27 -19.39
N ASP A 279 22.78 88.22 -20.41
CA ASP A 279 23.10 88.73 -21.76
C ASP A 279 22.66 90.17 -21.98
N ILE A 280 21.56 90.63 -21.34
CA ILE A 280 20.98 91.95 -21.61
C ILE A 280 21.26 92.95 -20.48
N THR A 281 21.25 92.55 -19.25
CA THR A 281 21.31 93.38 -18.07
C THR A 281 22.55 93.16 -17.20
N GLY A 282 23.56 92.37 -17.67
CA GLY A 282 24.75 91.97 -16.92
C GLY A 282 25.53 93.12 -16.37
N ASP A 283 25.57 94.29 -17.07
CA ASP A 283 26.28 95.52 -16.67
C ASP A 283 25.41 96.57 -15.97
N ASN A 284 24.09 96.48 -15.98
CA ASN A 284 23.17 97.42 -15.37
C ASN A 284 22.57 96.89 -14.05
N LYS A 285 23.14 97.32 -12.92
CA LYS A 285 22.77 96.85 -11.58
C LYS A 285 21.31 97.11 -11.19
N ALA A 286 20.73 98.29 -11.60
CA ALA A 286 19.36 98.66 -11.26
C ALA A 286 18.30 97.78 -11.95
N GLN A 287 18.49 97.45 -13.23
CA GLN A 287 17.57 96.55 -13.98
C GLN A 287 17.67 95.07 -13.51
N ARG A 288 18.82 94.64 -13.00
CA ARG A 288 19.04 93.31 -12.46
C ARG A 288 18.30 93.09 -11.11
N GLU A 289 18.30 94.08 -10.23
CA GLU A 289 17.57 94.09 -8.98
C GLU A 289 16.06 94.06 -9.19
N GLU A 290 15.53 94.80 -10.15
CA GLU A 290 14.07 94.83 -10.52
C GLU A 290 13.57 93.48 -11.13
N GLN A 291 14.45 92.71 -11.74
CA GLN A 291 14.10 91.42 -12.35
C GLN A 291 14.24 90.19 -11.40
N LEU A 292 14.88 90.42 -10.25
CA LEU A 292 15.09 89.37 -9.24
C LEU A 292 14.01 89.39 -8.11
N ASP A 293 13.26 90.49 -7.97
CA ASP A 293 12.09 90.60 -7.13
C ASP A 293 10.85 90.06 -7.84
#